data_3fe29c1a3eee7f470553016b8385653a
#
_entry.id   3fe29c1a3eee7f470553016b8385653a
#
_cell.length_a   1.000
_cell.length_b   1.000
_cell.length_c   1.000
_cell.angle_alpha   90.00
_cell.angle_beta   90.00
_cell.angle_gamma   90.00
#
_symmetry.space_group_name_H-M   'P 1'
#
loop_
_entity.id
_entity.type
_entity.pdbx_description
1 polymer ?
#
loop_
_entity_poly.entity_id
_entity_poly.type
_entity_poly.pdbx_seq_one_letter_code
_entity_poly.pdbx_strand_id
1 'polypeptide(L)'
;MHFHKEKDETWYVFKGKFKVIWVDTEDASVHEEIISKGDIWRNKPLVPHQIICEEKGFIVEVSTPDSVEDNYRIQKGDSQK
;
A
#
# COMPACT_ATOMS: atom_id res chain seq x y z
N MET A 1 -2.48 9.56 6.39
CA MET A 1 -3.41 8.57 5.81
C MET A 1 -4.14 9.19 4.64
N HIS A 2 -4.32 8.43 3.59
CA HIS A 2 -4.99 8.93 2.38
C HIS A 2 -5.78 7.82 1.71
N PHE A 3 -6.60 8.18 0.74
CA PHE A 3 -7.37 7.24 -0.05
C PHE A 3 -7.60 7.79 -1.46
N HIS A 4 -7.97 6.89 -2.38
CA HIS A 4 -8.28 7.24 -3.75
C HIS A 4 -9.73 6.89 -4.04
N LYS A 5 -10.41 7.76 -4.75
CA LYS A 5 -11.83 7.55 -5.07
C LYS A 5 -12.05 6.49 -6.16
N GLU A 6 -11.13 6.41 -7.11
CA GLU A 6 -11.31 5.57 -8.29
C GLU A 6 -10.14 4.64 -8.56
N LYS A 7 -9.06 4.76 -7.79
CA LYS A 7 -7.89 3.93 -7.97
C LYS A 7 -7.93 2.70 -7.10
N ASP A 8 -7.58 1.59 -7.72
CA ASP A 8 -7.32 0.34 -7.05
C ASP A 8 -5.82 0.11 -7.16
N GLU A 9 -5.15 0.01 -6.04
CA GLU A 9 -3.69 -0.13 -6.00
C GLU A 9 -3.31 -1.50 -5.45
N THR A 10 -2.34 -2.14 -6.08
CA THR A 10 -1.78 -3.40 -5.58
C THR A 10 -0.29 -3.21 -5.35
N TRP A 11 0.17 -3.61 -4.19
CA TRP A 11 1.57 -3.54 -3.80
C TRP A 11 2.18 -4.93 -3.79
N TYR A 12 3.36 -5.04 -4.40
CA TYR A 12 4.17 -6.25 -4.39
C TYR A 12 5.44 -5.95 -3.61
N VAL A 13 5.67 -6.65 -2.51
CA VAL A 13 6.84 -6.42 -1.68
C VAL A 13 7.99 -7.27 -2.19
N PHE A 14 9.03 -6.63 -2.70
CA PHE A 14 10.21 -7.33 -3.19
C PHE A 14 11.28 -7.49 -2.12
N LYS A 15 11.33 -6.57 -1.16
CA LYS A 15 12.31 -6.59 -0.10
C LYS A 15 11.79 -5.79 1.07
N GLY A 16 12.18 -6.18 2.28
CA GLY A 16 11.87 -5.44 3.49
C GLY A 16 10.56 -5.85 4.14
N LYS A 17 10.15 -5.03 5.09
CA LYS A 17 8.94 -5.25 5.86
C LYS A 17 8.21 -3.95 6.04
N PHE A 18 6.91 -3.97 5.85
CA PHE A 18 6.08 -2.78 5.94
C PHE A 18 4.84 -3.07 6.76
N LYS A 19 4.37 -2.05 7.48
CA LYS A 19 3.09 -2.10 8.18
C LYS A 19 2.08 -1.30 7.36
N VAL A 20 0.95 -1.91 7.05
CA VAL A 20 -0.16 -1.24 6.40
C VAL A 20 -1.22 -0.99 7.45
N ILE A 21 -1.66 0.26 7.56
CA ILE A 21 -2.76 0.66 8.43
C ILE A 21 -3.89 1.07 7.50
N TRP A 22 -5.07 0.51 7.70
CA TRP A 22 -6.21 0.83 6.85
C TRP A 22 -7.49 0.91 7.67
N VAL A 23 -8.45 1.64 7.13
CA VAL A 23 -9.74 1.85 7.79
C VAL A 23 -10.82 1.14 7.00
N ASP A 24 -11.57 0.27 7.69
CA ASP A 24 -12.76 -0.31 7.13
C ASP A 24 -13.86 0.75 7.16
N THR A 25 -14.31 1.15 5.97
CA THR A 25 -15.28 2.25 5.86
C THR A 25 -16.71 1.83 6.22
N GLU A 26 -16.97 0.56 6.40
CA GLU A 26 -18.30 0.09 6.80
C GLU A 26 -18.55 0.32 8.29
N ASP A 27 -17.52 0.13 9.12
CA ASP A 27 -17.65 0.22 10.57
C ASP A 27 -16.65 1.18 11.22
N ALA A 28 -15.84 1.85 10.40
CA ALA A 28 -14.79 2.78 10.83
C ALA A 28 -13.70 2.12 11.69
N SER A 29 -13.57 0.82 11.66
CA SER A 29 -12.52 0.13 12.40
C SER A 29 -11.16 0.33 11.72
N VAL A 30 -10.11 0.39 12.54
CA VAL A 30 -8.73 0.54 12.08
C VAL A 30 -8.03 -0.80 12.18
N HIS A 31 -7.37 -1.19 11.11
CA HIS A 31 -6.68 -2.47 11.02
C HIS A 31 -5.21 -2.25 10.69
N GLU A 32 -4.37 -3.16 11.15
CA GLU A 32 -2.95 -3.16 10.84
C GLU A 32 -2.53 -4.53 10.34
N GLU A 33 -1.72 -4.53 9.27
CA GLU A 33 -1.16 -5.75 8.70
C GLU A 33 0.32 -5.56 8.43
N ILE A 34 1.10 -6.60 8.65
CA ILE A 34 2.51 -6.61 8.30
C ILE A 34 2.67 -7.36 6.98
N ILE A 35 3.31 -6.71 6.03
CA ILE A 35 3.63 -7.31 4.74
C ILE A 35 5.14 -7.33 4.56
N SER A 36 5.64 -8.41 3.98
CA SER A 36 7.08 -8.61 3.80
C SER A 36 7.36 -9.23 2.44
N LYS A 37 8.63 -9.50 2.17
CA LYS A 37 9.07 -10.05 0.88
C LYS A 37 8.16 -11.18 0.41
N GLY A 38 7.65 -11.05 -0.79
CA GLY A 38 6.76 -12.02 -1.43
C GLY A 38 5.28 -11.77 -1.22
N ASP A 39 4.94 -10.84 -0.34
CA ASP A 39 3.53 -10.53 -0.07
C ASP A 39 2.95 -9.60 -1.12
N ILE A 40 1.65 -9.74 -1.31
CA ILE A 40 0.85 -8.88 -2.19
C ILE A 40 -0.23 -8.24 -1.35
N TRP A 41 -0.38 -6.93 -1.47
CA TRP A 41 -1.41 -6.18 -0.75
C TRP A 41 -2.22 -5.34 -1.72
N ARG A 42 -3.53 -5.39 -1.60
CA ARG A 42 -4.42 -4.61 -2.44
C ARG A 42 -5.11 -3.52 -1.61
N ASN A 43 -4.97 -2.27 -2.06
CA ASN A 43 -5.69 -1.14 -1.49
C ASN A 43 -6.89 -0.85 -2.38
N LYS A 44 -8.08 -1.13 -1.88
CA LYS A 44 -9.31 -0.90 -2.63
C LYS A 44 -9.63 0.59 -2.71
N PRO A 45 -10.37 1.03 -3.73
CA PRO A 45 -10.85 2.41 -3.79
C PRO A 45 -11.64 2.77 -2.54
N LEU A 46 -11.57 4.03 -2.16
CA LEU A 46 -12.29 4.60 -1.01
C LEU A 46 -11.88 4.07 0.36
N VAL A 47 -10.84 3.27 0.43
CA VAL A 47 -10.32 2.77 1.72
C VAL A 47 -9.11 3.60 2.12
N PRO A 48 -9.21 4.41 3.18
CA PRO A 48 -8.06 5.14 3.69
C PRO A 48 -6.97 4.18 4.15
N HIS A 49 -5.73 4.49 3.80
CA HIS A 49 -4.61 3.63 4.15
C HIS A 49 -3.34 4.42 4.35
N GLN A 50 -2.40 3.81 5.04
CA GLN A 50 -1.08 4.36 5.31
C GLN A 50 -0.09 3.22 5.34
N ILE A 51 1.10 3.44 4.81
CA ILE A 51 2.17 2.46 4.86
C ILE A 51 3.33 3.01 5.68
N ILE A 52 3.88 2.16 6.54
CA ILE A 52 5.03 2.50 7.37
C ILE A 52 6.13 1.49 7.07
N CYS A 53 7.31 1.97 6.76
CA CYS A 53 8.46 1.09 6.53
C CYS A 53 9.03 0.62 7.87
N GLU A 54 8.98 -0.68 8.10
CA GLU A 54 9.55 -1.30 9.31
C GLU A 54 10.97 -1.75 9.09
N GLU A 55 11.24 -2.31 7.92
CA GLU A 55 12.57 -2.72 7.50
C GLU A 55 12.79 -2.22 6.07
N LYS A 56 13.95 -1.65 5.81
CA LYS A 56 14.31 -1.08 4.52
C LYS A 56 14.04 -2.04 3.36
N GLY A 57 13.41 -1.55 2.31
CA GLY A 57 13.10 -2.40 1.18
C GLY A 57 12.45 -1.69 0.01
N PHE A 58 11.78 -2.47 -0.82
CA PHE A 58 11.15 -2.01 -2.04
C PHE A 58 9.74 -2.57 -2.17
N ILE A 59 8.85 -1.72 -2.62
CA ILE A 59 7.50 -2.10 -3.03
C ILE A 59 7.31 -1.64 -4.47
N VAL A 60 6.71 -2.51 -5.28
CA VAL A 60 6.21 -2.12 -6.60
C VAL A 60 4.73 -1.89 -6.48
N GLU A 61 4.29 -0.71 -6.86
CA GLU A 61 2.89 -0.34 -6.84
C GLU A 61 2.32 -0.41 -8.25
N VAL A 62 1.24 -1.15 -8.40
CA VAL A 62 0.48 -1.23 -9.65
C VAL A 62 -0.90 -0.67 -9.35
N SER A 63 -1.31 0.33 -10.09
CA SER A 63 -2.61 0.95 -9.88
C SER A 63 -3.47 0.84 -11.12
N THR A 64 -4.79 0.76 -10.92
CA THR A 64 -5.72 0.87 -12.03
C THR A 64 -5.69 2.31 -12.49
N PRO A 65 -5.49 2.53 -13.77
CA PRO A 65 -5.15 3.88 -14.23
C PRO A 65 -6.36 4.76 -14.46
N ASP A 66 -6.17 6.01 -14.11
CA ASP A 66 -6.87 7.07 -14.79
C ASP A 66 -6.14 7.36 -16.10
N SER A 67 -4.87 6.96 -16.21
CA SER A 67 -4.13 7.01 -17.45
C SER A 67 -3.24 5.78 -17.55
N VAL A 68 -3.05 5.30 -18.76
CA VAL A 68 -2.26 4.10 -19.05
C VAL A 68 -0.78 4.28 -18.71
N GLU A 69 -0.31 5.50 -18.68
CA GLU A 69 1.11 5.81 -18.59
C GLU A 69 1.68 5.65 -17.19
N ASP A 70 0.85 5.76 -16.17
CA ASP A 70 1.29 5.77 -14.78
C ASP A 70 0.74 4.60 -13.97
N ASN A 71 0.73 3.43 -14.60
CA ASN A 71 0.12 2.26 -13.99
C ASN A 71 0.87 1.71 -12.79
N TYR A 72 2.16 1.94 -12.73
CA TYR A 72 2.93 1.40 -11.62
C TYR A 72 4.20 2.23 -11.39
N ARG A 73 4.72 2.07 -10.19
CA ARG A 73 5.96 2.71 -9.81
C ARG A 73 6.63 1.90 -8.70
N ILE A 74 7.92 2.14 -8.55
CA ILE A 74 8.71 1.51 -7.49
C ILE A 74 8.86 2.51 -6.36
N GLN A 75 8.52 2.08 -5.15
CA GLN A 75 8.73 2.88 -3.96
C GLN A 75 9.82 2.26 -3.12
N LYS A 76 10.77 3.09 -2.69
CA LYS A 76 11.82 2.70 -1.76
C LYS A 76 11.43 3.15 -0.36
N GLY A 77 11.70 2.32 0.62
CA GLY A 77 11.44 2.68 1.99
C GLY A 77 12.62 2.44 2.90
N ASP A 78 12.80 3.33 3.84
CA ASP A 78 13.73 3.17 4.96
C ASP A 78 12.93 3.07 6.24
N SER A 79 13.53 2.49 7.27
CA SER A 79 12.87 2.40 8.56
C SER A 79 12.51 3.79 9.07
N GLN A 80 11.28 3.94 9.51
CA GLN A 80 10.74 5.22 9.98
C GLN A 80 10.50 5.23 11.48
N LYS A 81 11.08 4.30 12.17
CA LYS A 81 10.98 4.24 13.62
C LYS A 81 11.87 5.24 14.30
#